data_1dcbd46466b92a30d10ff594fc7dcb92
#
_entry.id   1dcbd46466b92a30d10ff594fc7dcb92
#
_cell.length_a   1.000
_cell.length_b   1.000
_cell.length_c   1.000
_cell.angle_alpha   90.00
_cell.angle_beta   90.00
_cell.angle_gamma   90.00
#
_symmetry.space_group_name_H-M   'P 1'
#
loop_
_entity.id
_entity.type
_entity.pdbx_description
1 polymer ?
#
loop_
_entity_poly.entity_id
_entity_poly.type
_entity_poly.pdbx_seq_one_letter_code
_entity_poly.pdbx_strand_id
1 'polypeptide(L)'
;LIRRQRQMCIRDRSESIREGSDCPIGYEAGAMVHKSLRDCREDYEEHVRQGRCTCHYTQPVPCVSLCPAHVDIPGYIALTGEGRYADAIRLIRKDNPFPTTCGFICEHPCEARCRRNIVDDAINIRGLKRMAADYAGKVPPPECAPSTGKRIAVVGGGPGGLSAAYYLQLMGHCLLYTSDAAD
;
A
#
# COMPACT_ATOMS: atom_id res chain seq x y z
N LEU A 1 -5.35 27.85 20.13
CA LEU A 1 -6.20 27.69 21.33
C LEU A 1 -7.13 26.47 21.23
N ILE A 2 -7.93 26.36 20.17
CA ILE A 2 -8.95 25.30 20.01
C ILE A 2 -8.34 23.88 19.99
N ARG A 3 -7.15 23.72 19.41
CA ARG A 3 -6.48 22.40 19.33
C ARG A 3 -5.94 21.92 20.68
N ARG A 4 -5.38 22.81 21.50
CA ARG A 4 -4.97 22.49 22.87
C ARG A 4 -6.14 22.12 23.75
N GLN A 5 -7.27 22.84 23.65
CA GLN A 5 -8.49 22.52 24.38
C GLN A 5 -9.04 21.12 24.03
N ARG A 6 -9.00 20.72 22.73
CA ARG A 6 -9.44 19.36 22.34
C ARG A 6 -8.58 18.25 22.94
N GLN A 7 -7.26 18.43 23.02
CA GLN A 7 -6.36 17.43 23.65
C GLN A 7 -6.63 17.34 25.16
N MET A 8 -6.86 18.46 25.85
CA MET A 8 -7.27 18.45 27.25
C MET A 8 -8.59 17.72 27.42
N CYS A 9 -9.60 17.98 26.59
CA CYS A 9 -10.88 17.27 26.66
C CYS A 9 -10.78 15.77 26.45
N ILE A 10 -9.91 15.28 25.56
CA ILE A 10 -9.71 13.84 25.34
C ILE A 10 -9.05 13.21 26.56
N ARG A 11 -8.05 13.86 27.14
CA ARG A 11 -7.38 13.41 28.35
C ARG A 11 -8.36 13.33 29.52
N ASP A 12 -9.10 14.40 29.79
CA ASP A 12 -10.03 14.48 30.90
C ASP A 12 -11.15 13.44 30.75
N ARG A 13 -11.65 13.24 29.52
CA ARG A 13 -12.65 12.20 29.25
C ARG A 13 -12.10 10.80 29.45
N SER A 14 -10.87 10.52 29.01
CA SER A 14 -10.25 9.20 29.21
C SER A 14 -10.00 8.91 30.67
N GLU A 15 -9.68 9.92 31.48
CA GLU A 15 -9.52 9.81 32.90
C GLU A 15 -10.88 9.58 33.60
N SER A 16 -11.91 10.33 33.23
CA SER A 16 -13.26 10.12 33.70
C SER A 16 -13.83 8.74 33.39
N ILE A 17 -13.55 8.22 32.18
CA ILE A 17 -13.93 6.86 31.80
C ILE A 17 -13.18 5.84 32.66
N ARG A 18 -11.88 6.02 32.84
CA ARG A 18 -11.07 5.12 33.69
C ARG A 18 -11.57 5.07 35.13
N GLU A 19 -11.87 6.22 35.72
CA GLU A 19 -12.27 6.33 37.14
C GLU A 19 -13.72 5.98 37.36
N GLY A 20 -14.60 6.24 36.40
CA GLY A 20 -16.03 6.01 36.47
C GLY A 20 -16.50 4.67 35.92
N SER A 21 -15.61 3.80 35.45
CA SER A 21 -16.00 2.51 34.85
C SER A 21 -16.12 1.40 35.90
N ASP A 22 -17.27 0.79 35.94
CA ASP A 22 -17.55 -0.38 36.82
C ASP A 22 -17.08 -1.71 36.24
N CYS A 23 -16.44 -1.71 35.04
CA CYS A 23 -15.97 -2.91 34.40
C CYS A 23 -14.51 -2.80 33.89
N PRO A 24 -13.77 -3.91 33.84
CA PRO A 24 -12.37 -3.91 33.36
C PRO A 24 -12.19 -3.34 31.95
N ILE A 25 -13.16 -3.56 31.06
CA ILE A 25 -13.09 -3.09 29.66
C ILE A 25 -13.09 -1.56 29.59
N GLY A 26 -13.97 -0.91 30.37
CA GLY A 26 -14.03 0.55 30.40
C GLY A 26 -12.77 1.16 31.04
N TYR A 27 -12.27 0.57 32.12
CA TYR A 27 -11.02 0.97 32.75
C TYR A 27 -9.85 0.88 31.78
N GLU A 28 -9.68 -0.28 31.12
CA GLU A 28 -8.58 -0.49 30.15
C GLU A 28 -8.70 0.42 28.94
N ALA A 29 -9.91 0.68 28.43
CA ALA A 29 -10.11 1.61 27.33
C ALA A 29 -9.63 3.03 27.67
N GLY A 30 -9.99 3.54 28.87
CA GLY A 30 -9.52 4.82 29.36
C GLY A 30 -8.01 4.85 29.58
N ALA A 31 -7.46 3.77 30.15
CA ALA A 31 -6.03 3.62 30.40
C ALA A 31 -5.21 3.58 29.10
N MET A 32 -5.68 2.88 28.06
CA MET A 32 -5.04 2.82 26.74
C MET A 32 -4.97 4.20 26.07
N VAL A 33 -6.06 4.95 26.07
CA VAL A 33 -6.09 6.31 25.49
C VAL A 33 -5.13 7.21 26.26
N HIS A 34 -5.14 7.18 27.57
CA HIS A 34 -4.27 8.00 28.41
C HIS A 34 -2.78 7.65 28.18
N LYS A 35 -2.46 6.35 28.10
CA LYS A 35 -1.12 5.86 27.82
C LYS A 35 -0.66 6.30 26.43
N SER A 36 -1.49 6.15 25.40
CA SER A 36 -1.16 6.57 24.04
C SER A 36 -0.87 8.07 23.95
N LEU A 37 -1.69 8.91 24.57
CA LEU A 37 -1.49 10.37 24.60
C LEU A 37 -0.19 10.77 25.32
N ARG A 38 0.29 9.97 26.28
CA ARG A 38 1.54 10.21 26.98
C ARG A 38 2.75 9.71 26.19
N ASP A 39 2.68 8.46 25.74
CA ASP A 39 3.83 7.75 25.16
C ASP A 39 4.10 8.16 23.70
N CYS A 40 3.06 8.55 22.95
CA CYS A 40 3.15 8.98 21.56
C CYS A 40 2.84 10.48 21.39
N ARG A 41 3.10 11.28 22.41
CA ARG A 41 2.76 12.71 22.43
C ARG A 41 3.37 13.49 21.26
N GLU A 42 4.63 13.24 20.97
CA GLU A 42 5.35 13.92 19.89
C GLU A 42 4.72 13.63 18.52
N ASP A 43 4.32 12.38 18.27
CA ASP A 43 3.63 11.97 17.04
C ASP A 43 2.30 12.71 16.88
N TYR A 44 1.50 12.81 17.96
CA TYR A 44 0.25 13.56 17.93
C TYR A 44 0.46 15.05 17.68
N GLU A 45 1.47 15.65 18.32
CA GLU A 45 1.79 17.07 18.13
C GLU A 45 2.29 17.34 16.70
N GLU A 46 3.05 16.43 16.11
CA GLU A 46 3.51 16.54 14.73
C GLU A 46 2.37 16.41 13.73
N HIS A 47 1.48 15.43 13.91
CA HIS A 47 0.25 15.30 13.10
C HIS A 47 -0.61 16.55 13.13
N VAL A 48 -0.78 17.14 14.33
CA VAL A 48 -1.53 18.38 14.50
C VAL A 48 -0.84 19.56 13.80
N ARG A 49 0.50 19.62 13.85
CA ARG A 49 1.29 20.69 13.24
C ARG A 49 1.26 20.62 11.72
N GLN A 50 1.43 19.42 11.17
CA GLN A 50 1.51 19.22 9.72
C GLN A 50 0.13 19.07 9.05
N GLY A 51 -0.91 18.82 9.83
CA GLY A 51 -2.27 18.57 9.31
C GLY A 51 -2.43 17.28 8.52
N ARG A 52 -1.43 16.41 8.56
CA ARG A 52 -1.40 15.11 7.88
C ARG A 52 -0.70 14.06 8.74
N CYS A 53 -0.97 12.79 8.48
CA CYS A 53 -0.25 11.69 9.09
C CYS A 53 1.17 11.62 8.51
N THR A 54 2.17 11.69 9.40
CA THR A 54 3.59 11.54 9.07
C THR A 54 4.15 10.22 9.59
N CYS A 55 3.29 9.35 10.13
CA CYS A 55 3.71 8.03 10.59
C CYS A 55 4.34 7.26 9.44
N HIS A 56 5.64 7.10 9.49
CA HIS A 56 6.32 6.11 8.70
C HIS A 56 6.12 4.77 9.38
N TYR A 57 5.22 3.96 8.84
CA TYR A 57 5.12 2.57 9.25
C TYR A 57 6.46 1.90 8.91
N THR A 58 7.34 1.81 9.88
CA THR A 58 8.65 1.16 9.75
C THR A 58 8.52 -0.34 9.48
N GLN A 59 7.36 -0.90 9.75
CA GLN A 59 7.03 -2.29 9.42
C GLN A 59 5.86 -2.33 8.44
N PRO A 60 6.13 -2.59 7.16
CA PRO A 60 5.08 -2.80 6.20
C PRO A 60 4.19 -4.00 6.62
N VAL A 61 2.92 -3.96 6.25
CA VAL A 61 2.01 -5.08 6.53
C VAL A 61 2.54 -6.37 5.89
N PRO A 62 2.33 -7.54 6.52
CA PRO A 62 2.96 -8.78 6.09
C PRO A 62 2.75 -9.13 4.62
N CYS A 63 1.57 -8.82 4.05
CA CYS A 63 1.29 -9.07 2.64
C CYS A 63 2.17 -8.22 1.70
N VAL A 64 2.48 -6.98 2.06
CA VAL A 64 3.40 -6.12 1.29
C VAL A 64 4.85 -6.57 1.45
N SER A 65 5.26 -6.90 2.69
CA SER A 65 6.64 -7.37 2.97
C SER A 65 6.99 -8.65 2.24
N LEU A 66 6.03 -9.57 2.10
CA LEU A 66 6.23 -10.86 1.44
C LEU A 66 6.02 -10.80 -0.06
N CYS A 67 5.47 -9.72 -0.58
CA CYS A 67 5.36 -9.52 -2.02
C CYS A 67 6.75 -9.22 -2.59
N PRO A 68 7.31 -10.02 -3.53
CA PRO A 68 8.62 -9.73 -4.11
C PRO A 68 8.71 -8.36 -4.81
N ALA A 69 7.57 -7.86 -5.30
CA ALA A 69 7.47 -6.54 -5.92
C ALA A 69 7.01 -5.44 -4.94
N HIS A 70 6.81 -5.75 -3.66
CA HIS A 70 6.34 -4.81 -2.63
C HIS A 70 5.10 -3.99 -3.01
N VAL A 71 4.20 -4.57 -3.81
CA VAL A 71 2.97 -3.90 -4.26
C VAL A 71 2.12 -3.46 -3.07
N ASP A 72 1.56 -2.27 -3.13
CA ASP A 72 0.59 -1.79 -2.13
C ASP A 72 -0.72 -2.60 -2.20
N ILE A 73 -0.68 -3.75 -1.52
CA ILE A 73 -1.80 -4.71 -1.49
C ILE A 73 -3.03 -4.14 -0.80
N PRO A 74 -2.95 -3.54 0.40
CA PRO A 74 -4.11 -2.93 1.04
C PRO A 74 -4.77 -1.85 0.18
N GLY A 75 -3.96 -1.02 -0.47
CA GLY A 75 -4.45 0.07 -1.31
C GLY A 75 -5.27 -0.45 -2.50
N TYR A 76 -4.75 -1.39 -3.29
CA TYR A 76 -5.52 -1.88 -4.43
C TYR A 76 -6.73 -2.74 -4.04
N ILE A 77 -6.69 -3.44 -2.89
CA ILE A 77 -7.85 -4.17 -2.37
C ILE A 77 -8.98 -3.20 -2.01
N ALA A 78 -8.66 -2.10 -1.32
CA ALA A 78 -9.63 -1.07 -0.99
C ALA A 78 -10.27 -0.48 -2.25
N LEU A 79 -9.46 -0.08 -3.24
CA LEU A 79 -9.95 0.43 -4.52
C LEU A 79 -10.80 -0.58 -5.28
N THR A 80 -10.44 -1.86 -5.23
CA THR A 80 -11.22 -2.94 -5.85
C THR A 80 -12.57 -3.10 -5.14
N GLY A 81 -12.60 -3.02 -3.82
CA GLY A 81 -13.83 -3.05 -3.01
C GLY A 81 -14.77 -1.89 -3.29
N GLU A 82 -14.23 -0.72 -3.67
CA GLU A 82 -14.99 0.46 -4.09
C GLU A 82 -15.45 0.40 -5.57
N GLY A 83 -15.10 -0.66 -6.32
CA GLY A 83 -15.35 -0.76 -7.75
C GLY A 83 -14.45 0.11 -8.62
N ARG A 84 -13.42 0.71 -8.07
CA ARG A 84 -12.43 1.59 -8.75
C ARG A 84 -11.30 0.78 -9.37
N TYR A 85 -11.65 -0.15 -10.24
CA TYR A 85 -10.69 -1.12 -10.81
C TYR A 85 -9.57 -0.46 -11.61
N ALA A 86 -9.87 0.60 -12.36
CA ALA A 86 -8.86 1.34 -13.12
C ALA A 86 -7.80 1.98 -12.21
N ASP A 87 -8.21 2.52 -11.06
CA ASP A 87 -7.31 3.12 -10.09
C ASP A 87 -6.48 2.04 -9.37
N ALA A 88 -7.09 0.89 -9.07
CA ALA A 88 -6.38 -0.27 -8.54
C ALA A 88 -5.26 -0.73 -9.48
N ILE A 89 -5.52 -0.79 -10.80
CA ILE A 89 -4.50 -1.14 -11.80
C ILE A 89 -3.40 -0.06 -11.90
N ARG A 90 -3.74 1.22 -11.84
CA ARG A 90 -2.74 2.30 -11.80
C ARG A 90 -1.83 2.17 -10.58
N LEU A 91 -2.42 1.86 -9.41
CA LEU A 91 -1.66 1.65 -8.18
C LEU A 91 -0.72 0.45 -8.29
N ILE A 92 -1.20 -0.70 -8.77
CA ILE A 92 -0.39 -1.91 -8.94
C ILE A 92 0.77 -1.66 -9.91
N ARG A 93 0.54 -0.92 -11.00
CA ARG A 93 1.57 -0.66 -12.03
C ARG A 93 2.74 0.20 -11.56
N LYS A 94 2.67 0.81 -10.40
CA LYS A 94 3.83 1.51 -9.80
C LYS A 94 4.97 0.53 -9.53
N ASP A 95 4.63 -0.69 -9.05
CA ASP A 95 5.61 -1.69 -8.60
C ASP A 95 5.58 -2.97 -9.43
N ASN A 96 4.50 -3.19 -10.19
CA ASN A 96 4.30 -4.38 -11.03
C ASN A 96 3.66 -4.01 -12.37
N PRO A 97 4.42 -4.02 -13.47
CA PRO A 97 3.92 -3.64 -14.79
C PRO A 97 2.94 -4.68 -15.40
N PHE A 98 2.88 -5.91 -14.85
CA PHE A 98 2.10 -7.03 -15.39
C PHE A 98 1.02 -7.52 -14.42
N PRO A 99 0.06 -6.68 -14.01
CA PRO A 99 -0.97 -7.08 -13.04
C PRO A 99 -1.80 -8.29 -13.50
N THR A 100 -2.16 -8.35 -14.77
CA THR A 100 -2.94 -9.43 -15.36
C THR A 100 -2.18 -10.76 -15.28
N THR A 101 -0.96 -10.80 -15.80
CA THR A 101 -0.12 -12.01 -15.79
C THR A 101 0.10 -12.50 -14.36
N CYS A 102 0.49 -11.60 -13.45
CA CYS A 102 0.67 -11.95 -12.04
C CYS A 102 -0.63 -12.39 -11.36
N GLY A 103 -1.79 -11.95 -11.85
CA GLY A 103 -3.09 -12.44 -11.39
C GLY A 103 -3.31 -13.93 -11.70
N PHE A 104 -2.62 -14.47 -12.70
CA PHE A 104 -2.71 -15.90 -13.07
C PHE A 104 -1.63 -16.76 -12.42
N ILE A 105 -0.36 -16.32 -12.47
CA ILE A 105 0.79 -17.20 -12.21
C ILE A 105 1.51 -16.93 -10.91
N CYS A 106 1.14 -15.89 -10.15
CA CYS A 106 1.81 -15.55 -8.90
C CYS A 106 1.58 -16.63 -7.84
N GLU A 107 2.65 -17.03 -7.15
CA GLU A 107 2.62 -17.98 -6.03
C GLU A 107 1.92 -17.43 -4.76
N HIS A 108 1.52 -16.17 -4.80
CA HIS A 108 0.79 -15.43 -3.74
C HIS A 108 1.28 -15.65 -2.30
N PRO A 109 2.58 -15.52 -1.99
CA PRO A 109 3.10 -15.71 -0.63
C PRO A 109 2.47 -14.74 0.39
N CYS A 110 1.91 -13.63 -0.08
CA CYS A 110 1.19 -12.66 0.73
C CYS A 110 -0.04 -13.25 1.43
N GLU A 111 -0.71 -14.24 0.84
CA GLU A 111 -1.89 -14.90 1.41
C GLU A 111 -1.51 -15.80 2.58
N ALA A 112 -0.36 -16.49 2.50
CA ALA A 112 0.12 -17.38 3.57
C ALA A 112 0.36 -16.65 4.91
N ARG A 113 0.70 -15.36 4.87
CA ARG A 113 0.92 -14.52 6.04
C ARG A 113 -0.15 -13.44 6.20
N CYS A 114 -1.31 -13.62 5.57
CA CYS A 114 -2.44 -12.73 5.77
C CYS A 114 -2.88 -12.75 7.24
N ARG A 115 -2.97 -11.57 7.86
CA ARG A 115 -3.45 -11.46 9.25
C ARG A 115 -4.87 -11.97 9.44
N ARG A 116 -5.65 -12.00 8.38
CA ARG A 116 -6.99 -12.55 8.39
C ARG A 116 -7.01 -14.03 8.77
N ASN A 117 -5.94 -14.79 8.46
CA ASN A 117 -5.78 -16.19 8.88
C ASN A 117 -5.84 -16.41 10.41
N ILE A 118 -5.70 -15.33 11.21
CA ILE A 118 -5.83 -15.42 12.68
C ILE A 118 -7.31 -15.46 13.10
N VAL A 119 -8.20 -14.95 12.25
CA VAL A 119 -9.65 -14.82 12.54
C VAL A 119 -10.44 -15.88 11.80
N ASP A 120 -10.21 -16.02 10.49
CA ASP A 120 -10.89 -16.95 9.58
C ASP A 120 -9.94 -17.38 8.44
N ASP A 121 -10.20 -17.01 7.19
CA ASP A 121 -9.40 -17.37 6.03
C ASP A 121 -8.65 -16.16 5.44
N ALA A 122 -7.54 -16.45 4.74
CA ALA A 122 -6.81 -15.41 4.02
C ALA A 122 -7.70 -14.69 3.01
N ILE A 123 -7.45 -13.39 2.87
CA ILE A 123 -8.05 -12.63 1.76
C ILE A 123 -7.49 -13.22 0.45
N ASN A 124 -8.35 -13.49 -0.53
CA ASN A 124 -7.95 -13.94 -1.87
C ASN A 124 -7.31 -12.76 -2.65
N ILE A 125 -6.07 -12.42 -2.26
CA ILE A 125 -5.34 -11.25 -2.73
C ILE A 125 -5.04 -11.35 -4.23
N ARG A 126 -4.63 -12.53 -4.69
CA ARG A 126 -4.37 -12.79 -6.10
C ARG A 126 -5.64 -12.73 -6.93
N GLY A 127 -6.74 -13.31 -6.44
CA GLY A 127 -8.04 -13.26 -7.11
C GLY A 127 -8.58 -11.83 -7.24
N LEU A 128 -8.44 -11.00 -6.20
CA LEU A 128 -8.81 -9.58 -6.27
C LEU A 128 -7.96 -8.79 -7.26
N LYS A 129 -6.66 -9.07 -7.35
CA LYS A 129 -5.79 -8.49 -8.38
C LYS A 129 -6.26 -8.87 -9.79
N ARG A 130 -6.61 -10.14 -9.98
CA ARG A 130 -7.17 -10.66 -11.23
C ARG A 130 -8.47 -9.96 -11.58
N MET A 131 -9.39 -9.89 -10.64
CA MET A 131 -10.66 -9.19 -10.79
C MET A 131 -10.46 -7.74 -11.19
N ALA A 132 -9.58 -7.01 -10.49
CA ALA A 132 -9.25 -5.64 -10.85
C ALA A 132 -8.75 -5.52 -12.30
N ALA A 133 -7.89 -6.45 -12.76
CA ALA A 133 -7.39 -6.45 -14.12
C ALA A 133 -8.47 -6.75 -15.18
N ASP A 134 -9.37 -7.68 -14.88
CA ASP A 134 -10.42 -8.10 -15.79
C ASP A 134 -11.50 -7.01 -15.95
N TYR A 135 -11.81 -6.26 -14.88
CA TYR A 135 -12.86 -5.23 -14.88
C TYR A 135 -12.37 -3.80 -15.08
N ALA A 136 -11.06 -3.54 -15.08
CA ALA A 136 -10.51 -2.19 -15.24
C ALA A 136 -10.74 -1.59 -16.64
N GLY A 137 -11.04 -2.41 -17.63
CA GLY A 137 -11.10 -1.97 -19.01
C GLY A 137 -9.74 -1.50 -19.52
N LYS A 138 -9.75 -0.54 -20.44
CA LYS A 138 -8.51 0.02 -21.01
C LYS A 138 -7.94 1.11 -20.09
N VAL A 139 -6.92 0.75 -19.33
CA VAL A 139 -6.19 1.71 -18.47
C VAL A 139 -4.99 2.24 -19.22
N PRO A 140 -4.90 3.54 -19.50
CA PRO A 140 -3.76 4.12 -20.20
C PRO A 140 -2.47 3.92 -19.40
N PRO A 141 -1.30 3.83 -20.07
CA PRO A 141 -0.02 3.80 -19.37
C PRO A 141 0.21 5.12 -18.62
N PRO A 142 1.07 5.11 -17.59
CA PRO A 142 1.50 6.34 -16.93
C PRO A 142 2.23 7.27 -17.92
N GLU A 143 2.21 8.57 -17.63
CA GLU A 143 2.99 9.54 -18.40
C GLU A 143 4.49 9.28 -18.22
N CYS A 144 5.24 9.33 -19.33
CA CYS A 144 6.70 9.22 -19.29
C CYS A 144 7.33 10.53 -18.85
N ALA A 145 8.45 10.45 -18.13
CA ALA A 145 9.28 11.60 -17.84
C ALA A 145 9.82 12.23 -19.15
N PRO A 146 10.23 13.52 -19.12
CA PRO A 146 10.87 14.15 -20.27
C PRO A 146 12.07 13.35 -20.78
N SER A 147 12.29 13.40 -22.08
CA SER A 147 13.39 12.64 -22.71
C SER A 147 14.74 12.99 -22.10
N THR A 148 15.48 11.96 -21.69
CA THR A 148 16.85 12.08 -21.18
C THR A 148 17.92 12.16 -22.28
N GLY A 149 17.55 11.94 -23.54
CA GLY A 149 18.47 11.81 -24.67
C GLY A 149 19.33 10.54 -24.67
N LYS A 150 19.21 9.69 -23.64
CA LYS A 150 19.97 8.43 -23.53
C LYS A 150 19.26 7.33 -24.31
N ARG A 151 20.05 6.53 -25.03
CA ARG A 151 19.59 5.34 -25.76
C ARG A 151 20.03 4.09 -24.99
N ILE A 152 19.10 3.21 -24.67
CA ILE A 152 19.35 1.98 -23.89
C ILE A 152 18.86 0.81 -24.71
N ALA A 153 19.70 -0.21 -24.87
CA ALA A 153 19.31 -1.48 -25.47
C ALA A 153 18.91 -2.47 -24.38
N VAL A 154 17.75 -3.10 -24.53
CA VAL A 154 17.27 -4.18 -23.66
C VAL A 154 17.23 -5.46 -24.48
N VAL A 155 18.06 -6.42 -24.11
CA VAL A 155 18.19 -7.72 -24.77
C VAL A 155 17.50 -8.78 -23.92
N GLY A 156 16.51 -9.46 -24.50
CA GLY A 156 15.76 -10.53 -23.86
C GLY A 156 14.28 -10.20 -23.60
N GLY A 157 13.38 -11.03 -24.14
CA GLY A 157 11.92 -10.89 -24.10
C GLY A 157 11.25 -11.49 -22.86
N GLY A 158 12.02 -11.88 -21.86
CA GLY A 158 11.49 -12.42 -20.61
C GLY A 158 10.91 -11.36 -19.68
N PRO A 159 10.28 -11.78 -18.55
CA PRO A 159 9.64 -10.85 -17.60
C PRO A 159 10.59 -9.77 -17.09
N GLY A 160 11.87 -10.10 -16.89
CA GLY A 160 12.90 -9.15 -16.45
C GLY A 160 13.18 -8.07 -17.48
N GLY A 161 13.40 -8.44 -18.74
CA GLY A 161 13.64 -7.51 -19.84
C GLY A 161 12.45 -6.60 -20.10
N LEU A 162 11.24 -7.17 -20.11
CA LEU A 162 9.99 -6.40 -20.26
C LEU A 162 9.77 -5.42 -19.11
N SER A 163 10.06 -5.84 -17.87
CA SER A 163 9.97 -4.95 -16.69
C SER A 163 10.98 -3.82 -16.77
N ALA A 164 12.24 -4.13 -17.14
CA ALA A 164 13.27 -3.13 -17.31
C ALA A 164 12.90 -2.13 -18.41
N ALA A 165 12.42 -2.61 -19.55
CA ALA A 165 11.97 -1.76 -20.66
C ALA A 165 10.83 -0.83 -20.21
N TYR A 166 9.83 -1.36 -19.50
CA TYR A 166 8.71 -0.57 -19.00
C TYR A 166 9.16 0.60 -18.11
N TYR A 167 9.97 0.34 -17.09
CA TYR A 167 10.41 1.39 -16.18
C TYR A 167 11.40 2.36 -16.80
N LEU A 168 12.33 1.88 -17.64
CA LEU A 168 13.26 2.75 -18.36
C LEU A 168 12.54 3.69 -19.31
N GLN A 169 11.47 3.21 -19.98
CA GLN A 169 10.63 4.06 -20.82
C GLN A 169 9.91 5.13 -20.00
N LEU A 170 9.36 4.77 -18.82
CA LEU A 170 8.75 5.75 -17.92
C LEU A 170 9.74 6.80 -17.43
N MET A 171 11.03 6.45 -17.29
CA MET A 171 12.10 7.39 -16.94
C MET A 171 12.54 8.29 -18.11
N GLY A 172 11.91 8.18 -19.27
CA GLY A 172 12.19 9.02 -20.44
C GLY A 172 13.40 8.60 -21.26
N HIS A 173 13.87 7.35 -21.14
CA HIS A 173 14.93 6.82 -21.98
C HIS A 173 14.39 6.32 -23.33
N CYS A 174 15.16 6.52 -24.40
CA CYS A 174 14.88 5.93 -25.69
C CYS A 174 15.31 4.45 -25.65
N LEU A 175 14.40 3.53 -25.95
CA LEU A 175 14.67 2.10 -25.86
C LEU A 175 14.82 1.47 -27.25
N LEU A 176 15.83 0.63 -27.38
CA LEU A 176 15.92 -0.41 -28.39
C LEU A 176 15.69 -1.74 -27.70
N TYR A 177 14.67 -2.47 -28.16
CA TYR A 177 14.25 -3.71 -27.52
C TYR A 177 14.33 -4.86 -28.54
N THR A 178 14.88 -5.99 -28.12
CA THR A 178 14.91 -7.22 -28.92
C THR A 178 14.50 -8.42 -28.08
N SER A 179 13.71 -9.30 -28.67
CA SER A 179 13.22 -10.50 -28.00
C SER A 179 14.25 -11.64 -27.98
N ASP A 180 15.15 -11.66 -28.96
CA ASP A 180 16.12 -12.74 -29.13
C ASP A 180 17.55 -12.21 -29.02
N ALA A 181 18.34 -12.89 -28.16
CA ALA A 181 19.76 -12.62 -27.98
C ALA A 181 20.64 -13.54 -28.82
N ALA A 182 20.03 -14.37 -29.67
CA ALA A 182 20.70 -15.38 -30.43
C ALA A 182 20.36 -15.20 -31.93
N ASP A 183 21.11 -14.32 -32.59
CA ASP A 183 21.55 -14.50 -33.99
C ASP A 183 22.73 -13.57 -34.25
#